data_93adfd511283dd529f243bc4e26b8be2
#
_entry.id   93adfd511283dd529f243bc4e26b8be2
#
_cell.length_a   1.000
_cell.length_b   1.000
_cell.length_c   1.000
_cell.angle_alpha   90.00
_cell.angle_beta   90.00
_cell.angle_gamma   90.00
#
_symmetry.space_group_name_H-M   'P 1'
#
loop_
_entity.id
_entity.type
_entity.pdbx_description
1 polymer ?
#
loop_
_entity_poly.entity_id
_entity_poly.type
_entity_poly.pdbx_seq_one_letter_code
_entity_poly.pdbx_strand_id
1 'polypeptide(L)'
;NQPLELSMVDPQATPETKALYANLYLIARQGVMFGHHDYPSYGIGWRGDEDRSDVKDLTGDHPAVYSLDMHRINDTKINFVKETYKRGGVSILVWHQNNPLTEGPDKQYPVGTSWDNTKVVDQILIEGSEMNLKYKKILHAMKDDDGRPIPVIFRPLHEHTQSWNWWGSTATTEAEFIAFWRFIVNYLRDVRGVHNVIYAISPQMDEVYDNPKGRLLYRWPGDDYVDFLGMDCYHGRNANAFYSNLEAICQVSSYLGKPVGVTETGLENDHTSDYWTSDVLRPLKQYPVSMVVAWRNDNPRHAYGPYPGDASADDFKQFYKDIFTLFESDLTDMYKMPEGVTIR
;
A
#
# COMPACT_ATOMS: atom_id res chain seq x y z
N ASN A 1 -4.80 -4.88 -31.26
CA ASN A 1 -4.90 -4.49 -29.84
C ASN A 1 -6.35 -4.20 -29.49
N GLN A 2 -6.98 -5.09 -28.72
CA GLN A 2 -8.35 -4.85 -28.26
C GLN A 2 -8.36 -3.74 -27.20
N PRO A 3 -9.39 -2.87 -27.18
CA PRO A 3 -9.58 -1.89 -26.12
C PRO A 3 -9.71 -2.58 -24.76
N LEU A 4 -9.05 -2.03 -23.76
CA LEU A 4 -9.12 -2.51 -22.38
C LEU A 4 -10.13 -1.66 -21.60
N GLU A 5 -11.12 -2.29 -21.01
CA GLU A 5 -12.06 -1.64 -20.10
C GLU A 5 -11.78 -2.01 -18.67
N LEU A 6 -11.61 -1.01 -17.82
CA LEU A 6 -11.43 -1.16 -16.39
C LEU A 6 -12.52 -0.41 -15.64
N SER A 7 -12.75 -0.80 -14.39
CA SER A 7 -13.75 -0.15 -13.53
C SER A 7 -13.08 0.36 -12.25
N MET A 8 -13.46 1.56 -11.82
CA MET A 8 -13.01 2.14 -10.56
C MET A 8 -14.17 2.30 -9.59
N VAL A 9 -13.83 2.27 -8.30
CA VAL A 9 -14.76 2.56 -7.20
C VAL A 9 -15.40 3.93 -7.36
N ASP A 10 -14.62 4.92 -7.77
CA ASP A 10 -15.08 6.31 -7.91
C ASP A 10 -15.21 6.68 -9.39
N PRO A 11 -16.44 6.74 -9.93
CA PRO A 11 -16.65 7.14 -11.32
C PRO A 11 -16.29 8.61 -11.57
N GLN A 12 -16.22 9.43 -10.52
CA GLN A 12 -15.83 10.83 -10.57
C GLN A 12 -14.35 11.06 -10.26
N ALA A 13 -13.54 10.00 -10.20
CA ALA A 13 -12.10 10.14 -9.98
C ALA A 13 -11.50 11.12 -11.00
N THR A 14 -10.51 11.89 -10.56
CA THR A 14 -9.83 12.86 -11.43
C THR A 14 -9.20 12.15 -12.63
N PRO A 15 -9.00 12.84 -13.76
CA PRO A 15 -8.34 12.23 -14.92
C PRO A 15 -6.98 11.62 -14.59
N GLU A 16 -6.19 12.29 -13.74
CA GLU A 16 -4.87 11.81 -13.31
C GLU A 16 -4.98 10.55 -12.43
N THR A 17 -6.03 10.48 -11.60
CA THR A 17 -6.29 9.29 -10.76
C THR A 17 -6.71 8.10 -11.61
N LYS A 18 -7.57 8.31 -12.60
CA LYS A 18 -7.94 7.28 -13.58
C LYS A 18 -6.73 6.80 -14.38
N ALA A 19 -5.87 7.73 -14.78
CA ALA A 19 -4.65 7.40 -15.50
C ALA A 19 -3.70 6.55 -14.64
N LEU A 20 -3.50 6.93 -13.38
CA LEU A 20 -2.70 6.13 -12.45
C LEU A 20 -3.25 4.71 -12.32
N TYR A 21 -4.57 4.57 -12.14
CA TYR A 21 -5.21 3.26 -12.03
C TYR A 21 -4.95 2.38 -13.26
N ALA A 22 -5.13 2.93 -14.45
CA ALA A 22 -4.86 2.24 -15.70
C ALA A 22 -3.39 1.80 -15.81
N ASN A 23 -2.48 2.70 -15.46
CA ASN A 23 -1.05 2.41 -15.49
C ASN A 23 -0.64 1.39 -14.43
N LEU A 24 -1.24 1.39 -13.25
CA LEU A 24 -1.02 0.35 -12.24
C LEU A 24 -1.40 -1.05 -12.75
N TYR A 25 -2.49 -1.13 -13.51
CA TYR A 25 -2.91 -2.40 -14.11
C TYR A 25 -1.93 -2.87 -15.19
N LEU A 26 -1.50 -1.96 -16.06
CA LEU A 26 -0.68 -2.30 -17.22
C LEU A 26 0.81 -2.48 -16.90
N ILE A 27 1.32 -1.85 -15.84
CA ILE A 27 2.76 -1.84 -15.58
C ILE A 27 3.31 -3.24 -15.27
N ALA A 28 2.47 -4.14 -14.74
CA ALA A 28 2.87 -5.53 -14.51
C ALA A 28 3.27 -6.28 -15.79
N ARG A 29 2.88 -5.77 -16.96
CA ARG A 29 3.30 -6.30 -18.26
C ARG A 29 4.74 -5.90 -18.63
N GLN A 30 5.28 -4.89 -17.98
CA GLN A 30 6.64 -4.39 -18.22
C GLN A 30 7.61 -4.83 -17.13
N GLY A 31 7.17 -4.88 -15.89
CA GLY A 31 8.00 -5.23 -14.75
C GLY A 31 7.29 -4.94 -13.42
N VAL A 32 8.06 -4.78 -12.37
CA VAL A 32 7.57 -4.50 -11.03
C VAL A 32 8.20 -3.21 -10.49
N MET A 33 7.35 -2.30 -10.02
CA MET A 33 7.84 -1.09 -9.33
C MET A 33 8.38 -1.47 -7.95
N PHE A 34 9.59 -0.99 -7.62
CA PHE A 34 10.10 -1.12 -6.27
C PHE A 34 9.65 0.07 -5.42
N GLY A 35 9.12 -0.24 -4.23
CA GLY A 35 8.72 0.75 -3.25
C GLY A 35 9.41 0.55 -1.91
N HIS A 36 9.45 1.63 -1.11
CA HIS A 36 10.03 1.57 0.21
C HIS A 36 9.27 2.49 1.16
N HIS A 37 8.88 1.94 2.30
CA HIS A 37 8.15 2.69 3.32
C HIS A 37 9.04 3.74 3.97
N ASP A 38 8.54 4.97 4.04
CA ASP A 38 9.22 6.14 4.62
C ASP A 38 10.56 6.50 3.96
N TYR A 39 10.78 6.10 2.71
CA TYR A 39 12.11 6.21 2.10
C TYR A 39 12.73 7.62 2.13
N PRO A 40 11.95 8.71 1.96
CA PRO A 40 12.54 10.05 1.93
C PRO A 40 12.70 10.68 3.31
N SER A 41 12.10 10.09 4.34
CA SER A 41 12.04 10.69 5.68
C SER A 41 13.27 10.35 6.53
N TYR A 42 13.74 9.13 6.43
CA TYR A 42 14.88 8.62 7.18
C TYR A 42 15.38 7.31 6.59
N GLY A 43 16.58 6.94 6.96
CA GLY A 43 17.18 5.65 6.65
C GLY A 43 18.22 5.30 7.70
N ILE A 44 19.09 4.34 7.36
CA ILE A 44 20.11 3.88 8.29
C ILE A 44 21.19 4.94 8.45
N GLY A 45 21.26 5.52 9.64
CA GLY A 45 22.25 6.52 10.00
C GLY A 45 21.94 7.96 9.58
N TRP A 46 20.73 8.23 9.10
CA TRP A 46 20.33 9.58 8.72
C TRP A 46 18.84 9.84 8.95
N ARG A 47 18.47 11.10 9.16
CA ARG A 47 17.07 11.57 9.26
C ARG A 47 16.96 12.96 8.69
N GLY A 48 15.92 13.19 7.90
CA GLY A 48 15.55 14.52 7.43
C GLY A 48 16.45 15.13 6.38
N ASP A 49 17.35 14.36 5.78
CA ASP A 49 18.22 14.85 4.71
C ASP A 49 17.39 15.09 3.44
N GLU A 50 17.71 16.16 2.73
CA GLU A 50 17.01 16.53 1.50
C GLU A 50 17.40 15.61 0.35
N ASP A 51 16.41 15.18 -0.45
CA ASP A 51 16.59 14.38 -1.66
C ASP A 51 17.43 13.12 -1.45
N ARG A 52 17.22 12.46 -0.32
CA ARG A 52 17.97 11.27 0.08
C ARG A 52 17.05 10.07 0.28
N SER A 53 17.56 8.89 -0.04
CA SER A 53 17.01 7.60 0.36
C SER A 53 18.13 6.58 0.44
N ASP A 54 17.95 5.54 1.26
CA ASP A 54 18.91 4.43 1.31
C ASP A 54 19.08 3.77 -0.07
N VAL A 55 17.98 3.66 -0.82
CA VAL A 55 18.00 3.13 -2.20
C VAL A 55 18.81 4.05 -3.11
N LYS A 56 18.63 5.35 -3.03
CA LYS A 56 19.40 6.31 -3.84
C LYS A 56 20.89 6.29 -3.47
N ASP A 57 21.21 6.14 -2.20
CA ASP A 57 22.61 5.99 -1.76
C ASP A 57 23.28 4.77 -2.39
N LEU A 58 22.52 3.70 -2.68
CA LEU A 58 23.03 2.49 -3.33
C LEU A 58 23.03 2.56 -4.84
N THR A 59 22.04 3.19 -5.45
CA THR A 59 21.74 3.05 -6.89
C THR A 59 21.80 4.34 -7.67
N GLY A 60 21.74 5.50 -7.00
CA GLY A 60 21.59 6.80 -7.64
C GLY A 60 20.16 7.16 -8.00
N ASP A 61 19.19 6.32 -7.68
CA ASP A 61 17.79 6.47 -8.02
C ASP A 61 16.90 6.25 -6.79
N HIS A 62 15.75 6.94 -6.73
CA HIS A 62 14.76 6.70 -5.68
C HIS A 62 13.87 5.50 -6.01
N PRO A 63 13.22 4.88 -5.00
CA PRO A 63 12.11 3.96 -5.26
C PRO A 63 11.03 4.59 -6.15
N ALA A 64 10.34 3.77 -6.92
CA ALA A 64 9.21 4.21 -7.73
C ALA A 64 7.98 4.52 -6.87
N VAL A 65 7.83 3.84 -5.74
CA VAL A 65 6.68 3.96 -4.85
C VAL A 65 7.12 4.45 -3.47
N TYR A 66 6.51 5.55 -3.06
CA TYR A 66 6.63 6.08 -1.71
C TYR A 66 5.47 5.55 -0.87
N SER A 67 5.77 4.68 0.09
CA SER A 67 4.81 4.22 1.08
C SER A 67 4.96 5.06 2.36
N LEU A 68 3.84 5.56 2.88
CA LEU A 68 3.83 6.36 4.10
C LEU A 68 2.59 6.05 4.92
N ASP A 69 2.63 6.42 6.21
CA ASP A 69 1.52 6.25 7.12
C ASP A 69 0.73 7.56 7.28
N MET A 70 -0.59 7.46 7.19
CA MET A 70 -1.48 8.58 7.52
C MET A 70 -1.45 8.91 9.01
N HIS A 71 -1.01 7.98 9.86
CA HIS A 71 -0.83 8.24 11.28
C HIS A 71 0.19 9.35 11.49
N ARG A 72 -0.19 10.38 12.24
CA ARG A 72 0.65 11.56 12.44
C ARG A 72 1.08 12.24 11.14
N ILE A 73 0.18 12.27 10.16
CA ILE A 73 0.43 13.02 8.92
C ILE A 73 0.76 14.48 9.25
N ASN A 74 1.75 15.03 8.57
CA ASN A 74 2.22 16.40 8.77
C ASN A 74 2.66 17.00 7.44
N ASP A 75 3.01 18.29 7.46
CA ASP A 75 3.42 19.00 6.26
C ASP A 75 4.66 18.42 5.61
N THR A 76 5.59 17.88 6.40
CA THR A 76 6.80 17.22 5.87
C THR A 76 6.44 16.00 5.01
N LYS A 77 5.57 15.12 5.51
CA LYS A 77 5.10 13.95 4.73
C LYS A 77 4.32 14.39 3.50
N ILE A 78 3.46 15.38 3.62
CA ILE A 78 2.70 15.92 2.50
C ILE A 78 3.64 16.48 1.43
N ASN A 79 4.69 17.19 1.83
CA ASN A 79 5.71 17.68 0.90
C ASN A 79 6.44 16.55 0.18
N PHE A 80 6.73 15.44 0.85
CA PHE A 80 7.32 14.27 0.21
C PHE A 80 6.37 13.63 -0.82
N VAL A 81 5.07 13.63 -0.56
CA VAL A 81 4.06 13.19 -1.55
C VAL A 81 4.08 14.11 -2.76
N LYS A 82 4.13 15.43 -2.55
CA LYS A 82 4.21 16.42 -3.65
C LYS A 82 5.49 16.25 -4.48
N GLU A 83 6.62 16.09 -3.83
CA GLU A 83 7.91 15.87 -4.50
C GLU A 83 7.93 14.57 -5.29
N THR A 84 7.42 13.49 -4.71
CA THR A 84 7.29 12.19 -5.38
C THR A 84 6.44 12.31 -6.63
N TYR A 85 5.28 12.95 -6.54
CA TYR A 85 4.40 13.20 -7.68
C TYR A 85 5.09 14.04 -8.77
N LYS A 86 5.77 15.11 -8.36
CA LYS A 86 6.50 15.99 -9.28
C LYS A 86 7.58 15.26 -10.06
N ARG A 87 8.23 14.27 -9.43
CA ARG A 87 9.24 13.43 -10.10
C ARG A 87 8.63 12.26 -10.89
N GLY A 88 7.32 12.08 -10.86
CA GLY A 88 6.62 11.01 -11.58
C GLY A 88 6.45 9.71 -10.78
N GLY A 89 6.80 9.70 -9.50
CA GLY A 89 6.61 8.56 -8.60
C GLY A 89 5.18 8.39 -8.13
N VAL A 90 4.93 7.30 -7.41
CA VAL A 90 3.61 6.90 -6.91
C VAL A 90 3.62 6.86 -5.39
N SER A 91 2.56 7.37 -4.77
CA SER A 91 2.41 7.32 -3.31
C SER A 91 1.30 6.36 -2.88
N ILE A 92 1.59 5.53 -1.88
CA ILE A 92 0.63 4.63 -1.25
C ILE A 92 0.59 4.91 0.26
N LEU A 93 -0.62 5.12 0.80
CA LEU A 93 -0.85 5.52 2.17
C LEU A 93 -1.51 4.39 2.96
N VAL A 94 -0.79 3.85 3.92
CA VAL A 94 -1.33 2.96 4.95
C VAL A 94 -1.80 3.81 6.14
N TRP A 95 -2.67 3.30 6.98
CA TRP A 95 -3.11 4.02 8.15
C TRP A 95 -3.19 3.11 9.38
N HIS A 96 -2.21 3.26 10.27
CA HIS A 96 -2.26 2.68 11.61
C HIS A 96 -3.13 3.57 12.49
N GLN A 97 -4.45 3.48 12.30
CA GLN A 97 -5.41 4.33 12.98
C GLN A 97 -5.46 4.00 14.46
N ASN A 98 -5.39 5.02 15.31
CA ASN A 98 -5.67 4.85 16.72
C ASN A 98 -7.12 4.38 16.93
N ASN A 99 -7.34 3.51 17.92
CA ASN A 99 -8.69 3.10 18.29
C ASN A 99 -9.45 4.33 18.81
N PRO A 100 -10.51 4.77 18.14
CA PRO A 100 -11.19 6.03 18.51
C PRO A 100 -11.96 5.94 19.83
N LEU A 101 -12.30 4.73 20.30
CA LEU A 101 -13.00 4.52 21.56
C LEU A 101 -12.07 4.71 22.77
N THR A 102 -10.84 4.17 22.65
CA THR A 102 -9.88 4.13 23.76
C THR A 102 -8.82 5.23 23.69
N GLU A 103 -8.76 5.97 22.59
CA GLU A 103 -7.87 7.12 22.46
C GLU A 103 -8.29 8.23 23.43
N GLY A 104 -7.50 8.40 24.48
CA GLY A 104 -7.69 9.46 25.45
C GLY A 104 -7.11 10.81 24.99
N PRO A 105 -7.41 11.90 25.71
CA PRO A 105 -6.88 13.22 25.38
C PRO A 105 -5.36 13.28 25.42
N ASP A 106 -4.74 12.45 26.23
CA ASP A 106 -3.27 12.42 26.40
C ASP A 106 -2.57 11.57 25.36
N LYS A 107 -3.31 10.82 24.53
CA LYS A 107 -2.80 9.94 23.47
C LYS A 107 -1.64 9.04 23.92
N GLN A 108 -1.75 8.54 25.15
CA GLN A 108 -0.70 7.70 25.73
C GLN A 108 -0.70 6.31 25.11
N TYR A 109 0.49 5.80 24.77
CA TYR A 109 0.69 4.42 24.38
C TYR A 109 0.54 3.49 25.59
N PRO A 110 -0.13 2.31 25.48
CA PRO A 110 -0.71 1.69 24.27
C PRO A 110 -2.18 2.07 24.00
N VAL A 111 -2.79 2.92 24.80
CA VAL A 111 -4.20 3.28 24.71
C VAL A 111 -4.47 4.05 23.42
N GLY A 112 -5.51 3.64 22.70
CA GLY A 112 -5.89 4.27 21.43
C GLY A 112 -5.03 3.89 20.24
N THR A 113 -4.06 2.99 20.36
CA THR A 113 -3.27 2.54 19.21
C THR A 113 -4.06 1.65 18.26
N SER A 114 -3.52 1.36 17.08
CA SER A 114 -4.13 0.39 16.17
C SER A 114 -4.15 -1.03 16.75
N TRP A 115 -3.21 -1.35 17.62
CA TRP A 115 -3.13 -2.65 18.29
C TRP A 115 -4.03 -2.78 19.53
N ASP A 116 -4.69 -1.73 19.92
CA ASP A 116 -5.76 -1.83 20.91
C ASP A 116 -7.01 -2.36 20.22
N ASN A 117 -7.23 -3.66 20.29
CA ASN A 117 -8.30 -4.35 19.58
C ASN A 117 -9.65 -4.36 20.33
N THR A 118 -9.87 -3.41 21.23
CA THR A 118 -11.18 -3.18 21.81
C THR A 118 -12.21 -2.94 20.71
N LYS A 119 -13.33 -3.65 20.76
CA LYS A 119 -14.40 -3.54 19.76
C LYS A 119 -14.97 -2.13 19.71
N VAL A 120 -15.06 -1.58 18.51
CA VAL A 120 -15.56 -0.20 18.30
C VAL A 120 -16.33 -0.05 16.99
N VAL A 121 -16.09 -0.93 16.02
CA VAL A 121 -16.68 -0.80 14.68
C VAL A 121 -18.22 -0.83 14.75
N ASP A 122 -18.80 -1.67 15.58
CA ASP A 122 -20.23 -1.73 15.81
C ASP A 122 -20.82 -0.36 16.21
N GLN A 123 -20.11 0.40 17.04
CA GLN A 123 -20.52 1.74 17.46
C GLN A 123 -20.35 2.77 16.35
N ILE A 124 -19.26 2.68 15.56
CA ILE A 124 -19.01 3.57 14.42
C ILE A 124 -20.12 3.43 13.37
N LEU A 125 -20.66 2.23 13.19
CA LEU A 125 -21.66 1.94 12.18
C LEU A 125 -23.07 2.44 12.55
N ILE A 126 -23.30 2.87 13.80
CA ILE A 126 -24.59 3.47 14.20
C ILE A 126 -24.61 4.93 13.75
N GLU A 127 -25.38 5.22 12.70
CA GLU A 127 -25.47 6.58 12.14
C GLU A 127 -25.94 7.58 13.19
N GLY A 128 -25.20 8.69 13.31
CA GLY A 128 -25.48 9.77 14.25
C GLY A 128 -25.04 9.52 15.69
N SER A 129 -24.46 8.35 16.01
CA SER A 129 -23.91 8.08 17.32
C SER A 129 -22.68 8.96 17.60
N GLU A 130 -22.32 9.11 18.86
CA GLU A 130 -21.12 9.84 19.26
C GLU A 130 -19.87 9.28 18.56
N MET A 131 -19.73 7.96 18.51
CA MET A 131 -18.58 7.32 17.88
C MET A 131 -18.60 7.45 16.35
N ASN A 132 -19.76 7.39 15.72
CA ASN A 132 -19.94 7.65 14.29
C ASN A 132 -19.47 9.07 13.93
N LEU A 133 -19.92 10.08 14.68
CA LEU A 133 -19.53 11.46 14.46
C LEU A 133 -18.05 11.69 14.73
N LYS A 134 -17.49 11.06 15.75
CA LYS A 134 -16.06 11.12 16.05
C LYS A 134 -15.23 10.54 14.92
N TYR A 135 -15.61 9.37 14.41
CA TYR A 135 -14.89 8.72 13.33
C TYR A 135 -14.95 9.53 12.01
N LYS A 136 -16.10 10.11 11.71
CA LYS A 136 -16.22 11.02 10.56
C LYS A 136 -15.21 12.17 10.63
N LYS A 137 -14.96 12.71 11.82
CA LYS A 137 -13.92 13.75 11.99
C LYS A 137 -12.51 13.21 11.76
N ILE A 138 -12.24 11.97 12.16
CA ILE A 138 -10.95 11.33 11.90
C ILE A 138 -10.71 11.21 10.39
N LEU A 139 -11.73 10.84 9.62
CA LEU A 139 -11.63 10.76 8.16
C LEU A 139 -11.36 12.14 7.51
N HIS A 140 -11.61 13.25 8.20
CA HIS A 140 -11.24 14.57 7.72
C HIS A 140 -9.73 14.80 7.61
N ALA A 141 -8.91 13.90 8.17
CA ALA A 141 -7.45 13.92 7.94
C ALA A 141 -7.10 13.67 6.47
N MET A 142 -7.99 13.00 5.71
CA MET A 142 -7.90 12.87 4.26
C MET A 142 -8.32 14.18 3.60
N LYS A 143 -7.46 15.18 3.65
CA LYS A 143 -7.72 16.49 3.03
C LYS A 143 -7.28 16.50 1.58
N ASP A 144 -8.08 17.18 0.74
CA ASP A 144 -7.56 17.68 -0.51
C ASP A 144 -6.51 18.74 -0.20
N ASP A 145 -5.33 18.58 -0.76
CA ASP A 145 -4.31 19.58 -0.62
C ASP A 145 -4.51 20.68 -1.70
N ASP A 146 -4.23 21.91 -1.31
CA ASP A 146 -4.39 23.15 -2.03
C ASP A 146 -4.33 23.07 -3.57
N GLY A 147 -5.47 22.98 -4.23
CA GLY A 147 -5.67 23.36 -5.62
C GLY A 147 -5.62 22.25 -6.67
N ARG A 148 -4.87 21.14 -6.51
CA ARG A 148 -4.96 19.95 -7.38
C ARG A 148 -4.73 18.68 -6.58
N PRO A 149 -5.78 17.81 -6.48
CA PRO A 149 -5.64 16.56 -5.73
C PRO A 149 -4.60 15.64 -6.38
N ILE A 150 -3.53 15.33 -5.67
CA ILE A 150 -2.54 14.37 -6.11
C ILE A 150 -3.15 12.98 -5.99
N PRO A 151 -3.14 12.18 -7.08
CA PRO A 151 -3.61 10.80 -6.98
C PRO A 151 -2.79 10.00 -5.99
N VAL A 152 -3.48 9.30 -5.09
CA VAL A 152 -2.84 8.43 -4.10
C VAL A 152 -3.55 7.08 -4.03
N ILE A 153 -2.80 6.04 -3.71
CA ILE A 153 -3.36 4.74 -3.33
C ILE A 153 -3.58 4.78 -1.83
N PHE A 154 -4.83 4.63 -1.39
CA PHE A 154 -5.19 4.62 0.02
C PHE A 154 -5.48 3.20 0.47
N ARG A 155 -4.74 2.74 1.47
CA ARG A 155 -4.76 1.37 1.97
C ARG A 155 -5.19 1.34 3.44
N PRO A 156 -6.48 1.62 3.73
CA PRO A 156 -7.00 1.56 5.09
C PRO A 156 -7.24 0.11 5.52
N LEU A 157 -7.34 -0.10 6.83
CA LEU A 157 -7.76 -1.39 7.42
C LEU A 157 -6.90 -2.56 6.94
N HIS A 158 -5.59 -2.34 6.78
CA HIS A 158 -4.66 -3.34 6.29
C HIS A 158 -4.54 -4.53 7.25
N GLU A 159 -4.12 -5.68 6.73
CA GLU A 159 -3.91 -6.90 7.51
C GLU A 159 -5.16 -7.32 8.30
N HIS A 160 -6.32 -7.13 7.71
CA HIS A 160 -7.62 -7.43 8.33
C HIS A 160 -7.87 -8.92 8.54
N THR A 161 -7.06 -9.78 7.94
CA THR A 161 -7.04 -11.23 8.21
C THR A 161 -6.50 -11.56 9.60
N GLN A 162 -5.78 -10.64 10.22
CA GLN A 162 -5.08 -10.83 11.50
C GLN A 162 -5.86 -10.26 12.68
N SER A 163 -5.42 -10.58 13.89
CA SER A 163 -6.13 -10.25 15.14
C SER A 163 -5.60 -9.02 15.87
N TRP A 164 -4.50 -8.46 15.43
CA TRP A 164 -3.79 -7.42 16.20
C TRP A 164 -4.32 -6.00 16.06
N ASN A 165 -5.17 -5.71 15.06
CA ASN A 165 -5.76 -4.40 14.89
C ASN A 165 -7.23 -4.38 15.30
N TRP A 166 -7.74 -3.23 15.75
CA TRP A 166 -9.14 -3.09 16.19
C TRP A 166 -10.17 -3.26 15.05
N TRP A 167 -9.73 -3.26 13.80
CA TRP A 167 -10.56 -3.62 12.64
C TRP A 167 -10.36 -5.07 12.19
N GLY A 168 -9.56 -5.83 12.90
CA GLY A 168 -9.14 -7.16 12.49
C GLY A 168 -10.15 -8.26 12.73
N SER A 169 -9.71 -9.51 12.50
CA SER A 169 -10.57 -10.69 12.44
C SER A 169 -11.27 -11.04 13.75
N THR A 170 -10.70 -10.66 14.90
CA THR A 170 -11.27 -10.94 16.22
C THR A 170 -12.05 -9.77 16.81
N ALA A 171 -11.82 -8.55 16.32
CA ALA A 171 -12.47 -7.35 16.83
C ALA A 171 -13.70 -6.95 16.00
N THR A 172 -13.94 -7.59 14.88
CA THR A 172 -15.07 -7.35 13.98
C THR A 172 -15.65 -8.67 13.49
N THR A 173 -16.93 -8.66 13.16
CA THR A 173 -17.55 -9.71 12.35
C THR A 173 -17.30 -9.44 10.86
N GLU A 174 -17.56 -10.42 10.00
CA GLU A 174 -17.51 -10.22 8.55
C GLU A 174 -18.43 -9.08 8.10
N ALA A 175 -19.68 -9.09 8.58
CA ALA A 175 -20.66 -8.05 8.23
C ALA A 175 -20.20 -6.66 8.69
N GLU A 176 -19.64 -6.55 9.89
CA GLU A 176 -19.12 -5.29 10.41
C GLU A 176 -17.93 -4.77 9.58
N PHE A 177 -16.98 -5.64 9.23
CA PHE A 177 -15.84 -5.24 8.42
C PHE A 177 -16.27 -4.75 7.05
N ILE A 178 -17.12 -5.49 6.36
CA ILE A 178 -17.64 -5.12 5.04
C ILE A 178 -18.38 -3.78 5.11
N ALA A 179 -19.26 -3.62 6.09
CA ALA A 179 -20.01 -2.39 6.28
C ALA A 179 -19.08 -1.21 6.60
N PHE A 180 -18.03 -1.44 7.40
CA PHE A 180 -17.07 -0.41 7.76
C PHE A 180 -16.22 0.04 6.57
N TRP A 181 -15.74 -0.90 5.77
CA TRP A 181 -15.04 -0.57 4.54
C TRP A 181 -15.91 0.29 3.62
N ARG A 182 -17.15 -0.13 3.40
CA ARG A 182 -18.10 0.61 2.57
C ARG A 182 -18.42 1.99 3.15
N PHE A 183 -18.53 2.09 4.46
CA PHE A 183 -18.72 3.38 5.16
C PHE A 183 -17.57 4.35 4.85
N ILE A 184 -16.33 3.90 4.92
CA ILE A 184 -15.16 4.73 4.63
C ILE A 184 -15.21 5.24 3.18
N VAL A 185 -15.44 4.34 2.24
CA VAL A 185 -15.51 4.68 0.80
C VAL A 185 -16.65 5.67 0.54
N ASN A 186 -17.86 5.35 1.00
CA ASN A 186 -19.03 6.18 0.77
C ASN A 186 -18.86 7.56 1.38
N TYR A 187 -18.30 7.65 2.57
CA TYR A 187 -18.09 8.92 3.24
C TYR A 187 -17.08 9.81 2.52
N LEU A 188 -15.95 9.25 2.15
CA LEU A 188 -14.91 10.02 1.45
C LEU A 188 -15.37 10.42 0.05
N ARG A 189 -15.92 9.51 -0.73
CA ARG A 189 -16.32 9.74 -2.11
C ARG A 189 -17.59 10.57 -2.22
N ASP A 190 -18.65 10.19 -1.52
CA ASP A 190 -20.01 10.71 -1.75
C ASP A 190 -20.35 11.88 -0.83
N VAL A 191 -19.82 11.90 0.38
CA VAL A 191 -20.10 12.98 1.36
C VAL A 191 -19.02 14.06 1.31
N ARG A 192 -17.75 13.65 1.31
CA ARG A 192 -16.63 14.59 1.33
C ARG A 192 -16.17 15.05 -0.05
N GLY A 193 -16.57 14.35 -1.11
CA GLY A 193 -16.15 14.68 -2.48
C GLY A 193 -14.65 14.50 -2.72
N VAL A 194 -14.04 13.50 -2.09
CA VAL A 194 -12.62 13.17 -2.30
C VAL A 194 -12.51 12.24 -3.51
N HIS A 195 -11.91 12.73 -4.59
CA HIS A 195 -11.91 12.05 -5.90
C HIS A 195 -10.50 11.73 -6.44
N ASN A 196 -9.48 11.77 -5.60
CA ASN A 196 -8.09 11.49 -5.96
C ASN A 196 -7.55 10.20 -5.35
N VAL A 197 -8.43 9.26 -5.00
CA VAL A 197 -8.09 8.07 -4.23
C VAL A 197 -8.34 6.80 -5.02
N ILE A 198 -7.35 5.90 -5.00
CA ILE A 198 -7.46 4.50 -5.41
C ILE A 198 -7.54 3.67 -4.12
N TYR A 199 -8.65 2.95 -3.95
CA TYR A 199 -8.93 2.20 -2.71
C TYR A 199 -8.27 0.83 -2.76
N ALA A 200 -7.31 0.59 -1.87
CA ALA A 200 -6.55 -0.65 -1.81
C ALA A 200 -6.85 -1.44 -0.54
N ILE A 201 -7.14 -2.72 -0.68
CA ILE A 201 -7.30 -3.68 0.41
C ILE A 201 -6.09 -4.61 0.45
N SER A 202 -5.57 -4.94 1.64
CA SER A 202 -4.36 -5.77 1.74
C SER A 202 -4.41 -6.74 2.93
N PRO A 203 -4.78 -8.01 2.67
CA PRO A 203 -4.66 -9.06 3.66
C PRO A 203 -3.20 -9.44 3.92
N GLN A 204 -2.94 -10.09 5.05
CA GLN A 204 -1.63 -10.68 5.39
C GLN A 204 -1.49 -12.06 4.75
N MET A 205 -0.39 -12.31 4.05
CA MET A 205 -0.16 -13.51 3.25
C MET A 205 1.27 -14.04 3.43
N ASP A 206 1.67 -14.39 4.65
CA ASP A 206 3.07 -14.73 4.95
C ASP A 206 3.42 -16.19 4.68
N GLU A 207 2.44 -17.08 4.65
CA GLU A 207 2.64 -18.51 4.67
C GLU A 207 2.07 -19.19 3.42
N VAL A 208 2.26 -20.50 3.34
CA VAL A 208 1.53 -21.35 2.39
C VAL A 208 0.15 -21.66 2.96
N TYR A 209 -0.90 -21.38 2.18
CA TYR A 209 -2.29 -21.60 2.59
C TYR A 209 -2.95 -22.64 1.70
N ASP A 210 -3.89 -23.41 2.25
CA ASP A 210 -4.67 -24.39 1.49
C ASP A 210 -5.53 -23.70 0.42
N ASN A 211 -6.07 -22.53 0.76
CA ASN A 211 -6.89 -21.73 -0.15
C ASN A 211 -6.39 -20.27 -0.19
N PRO A 212 -5.28 -19.99 -0.88
CA PRO A 212 -4.72 -18.64 -0.89
C PRO A 212 -5.66 -17.60 -1.54
N LYS A 213 -6.41 -17.97 -2.57
CA LYS A 213 -7.39 -17.06 -3.19
C LYS A 213 -8.51 -16.69 -2.22
N GLY A 214 -9.02 -17.66 -1.47
CA GLY A 214 -10.03 -17.40 -0.44
C GLY A 214 -9.53 -16.47 0.66
N ARG A 215 -8.26 -16.60 1.04
CA ARG A 215 -7.63 -15.70 2.02
C ARG A 215 -7.43 -14.29 1.45
N LEU A 216 -7.03 -14.16 0.21
CA LEU A 216 -6.90 -12.86 -0.47
C LEU A 216 -8.25 -12.12 -0.53
N LEU A 217 -9.35 -12.86 -0.71
CA LEU A 217 -10.69 -12.31 -0.78
C LEU A 217 -11.45 -12.39 0.56
N TYR A 218 -10.72 -12.58 1.66
CA TYR A 218 -11.29 -12.63 3.00
C TYR A 218 -12.09 -11.35 3.29
N ARG A 219 -13.37 -11.53 3.68
CA ARG A 219 -14.29 -10.44 3.98
C ARG A 219 -14.36 -9.37 2.87
N TRP A 220 -14.39 -9.82 1.61
CA TRP A 220 -14.38 -8.95 0.45
C TRP A 220 -15.55 -7.98 0.47
N PRO A 221 -15.31 -6.65 0.41
CA PRO A 221 -16.38 -5.66 0.51
C PRO A 221 -17.25 -5.51 -0.73
N GLY A 222 -16.87 -6.16 -1.82
CA GLY A 222 -17.52 -6.07 -3.12
C GLY A 222 -16.61 -5.45 -4.19
N ASP A 223 -16.79 -5.89 -5.42
CA ASP A 223 -15.94 -5.45 -6.54
C ASP A 223 -16.05 -3.95 -6.80
N ASP A 224 -17.22 -3.36 -6.47
CA ASP A 224 -17.48 -1.92 -6.63
C ASP A 224 -16.86 -1.07 -5.50
N TYR A 225 -16.25 -1.69 -4.52
CA TYR A 225 -15.67 -1.01 -3.34
C TYR A 225 -14.17 -1.17 -3.20
N VAL A 226 -13.51 -1.86 -4.12
CA VAL A 226 -12.06 -2.07 -4.11
C VAL A 226 -11.50 -1.82 -5.49
N ASP A 227 -10.47 -0.98 -5.58
CA ASP A 227 -9.74 -0.73 -6.82
C ASP A 227 -8.52 -1.63 -6.98
N PHE A 228 -7.82 -1.86 -5.90
CA PHE A 228 -6.49 -2.47 -5.89
C PHE A 228 -6.42 -3.52 -4.79
N LEU A 229 -5.97 -4.73 -5.15
CA LEU A 229 -5.71 -5.78 -4.17
C LEU A 229 -4.21 -5.87 -3.92
N GLY A 230 -3.81 -5.56 -2.69
CA GLY A 230 -2.47 -5.80 -2.19
C GLY A 230 -2.40 -7.06 -1.34
N MET A 231 -1.19 -7.47 -1.03
CA MET A 231 -0.93 -8.40 0.05
C MET A 231 0.31 -7.96 0.83
N ASP A 232 0.23 -8.03 2.13
CA ASP A 232 1.38 -7.87 3.01
C ASP A 232 1.98 -9.26 3.20
N CYS A 233 3.14 -9.49 2.62
CA CYS A 233 3.72 -10.82 2.49
C CYS A 233 5.16 -10.82 3.04
N TYR A 234 5.29 -11.16 4.31
CA TYR A 234 6.58 -11.29 4.97
C TYR A 234 7.01 -12.77 4.96
N HIS A 235 7.31 -13.26 3.77
CA HIS A 235 7.65 -14.66 3.53
C HIS A 235 9.08 -15.02 3.98
N GLY A 236 9.89 -14.01 4.32
CA GLY A 236 11.28 -14.20 4.69
C GLY A 236 12.04 -14.90 3.58
N ARG A 237 12.57 -16.08 3.87
CA ARG A 237 13.24 -16.96 2.90
C ARG A 237 12.37 -18.14 2.43
N ASN A 238 11.08 -18.13 2.76
CA ASN A 238 10.16 -19.16 2.30
C ASN A 238 9.69 -18.85 0.87
N ALA A 239 10.48 -19.25 -0.11
CA ALA A 239 10.17 -19.04 -1.52
C ALA A 239 8.85 -19.70 -1.94
N ASN A 240 8.52 -20.87 -1.38
CA ASN A 240 7.26 -21.57 -1.70
C ASN A 240 6.04 -20.72 -1.31
N ALA A 241 6.09 -20.07 -0.15
CA ALA A 241 5.02 -19.17 0.27
C ALA A 241 4.86 -18.00 -0.71
N PHE A 242 5.95 -17.39 -1.10
CA PHE A 242 5.91 -16.25 -2.03
C PHE A 242 5.41 -16.66 -3.41
N TYR A 243 5.93 -17.74 -3.98
CA TYR A 243 5.45 -18.28 -5.26
C TYR A 243 3.94 -18.58 -5.21
N SER A 244 3.49 -19.29 -4.18
CA SER A 244 2.08 -19.68 -4.04
C SER A 244 1.15 -18.47 -3.94
N ASN A 245 1.53 -17.48 -3.14
CA ASN A 245 0.70 -16.29 -2.92
C ASN A 245 0.72 -15.35 -4.13
N LEU A 246 1.86 -15.22 -4.82
CA LEU A 246 1.94 -14.47 -6.08
C LEU A 246 1.10 -15.10 -7.18
N GLU A 247 1.16 -16.42 -7.34
CA GLU A 247 0.31 -17.13 -8.30
C GLU A 247 -1.17 -16.84 -8.04
N ALA A 248 -1.58 -16.95 -6.78
CA ALA A 248 -2.96 -16.72 -6.38
C ALA A 248 -3.41 -15.28 -6.66
N ILE A 249 -2.60 -14.29 -6.30
CA ILE A 249 -2.98 -12.88 -6.51
C ILE A 249 -3.03 -12.51 -7.99
N CYS A 250 -2.15 -13.09 -8.81
CA CYS A 250 -2.20 -12.91 -10.27
C CYS A 250 -3.46 -13.52 -10.87
N GLN A 251 -3.91 -14.68 -10.39
CA GLN A 251 -5.15 -15.29 -10.82
C GLN A 251 -6.36 -14.45 -10.42
N VAL A 252 -6.36 -13.91 -9.20
CA VAL A 252 -7.42 -13.00 -8.74
C VAL A 252 -7.44 -11.73 -9.58
N SER A 253 -6.29 -11.16 -9.90
CA SER A 253 -6.18 -9.99 -10.79
C SER A 253 -6.83 -10.24 -12.14
N SER A 254 -6.53 -11.37 -12.75
CA SER A 254 -7.13 -11.76 -14.06
C SER A 254 -8.64 -11.90 -13.95
N TYR A 255 -9.13 -12.51 -12.88
CA TYR A 255 -10.55 -12.71 -12.65
C TYR A 255 -11.31 -11.40 -12.41
N LEU A 256 -10.75 -10.52 -11.57
CA LEU A 256 -11.40 -9.25 -11.18
C LEU A 256 -11.17 -8.10 -12.17
N GLY A 257 -10.12 -8.19 -13.01
CA GLY A 257 -9.71 -7.07 -13.87
C GLY A 257 -9.20 -5.88 -13.07
N LYS A 258 -8.46 -6.13 -11.99
CA LYS A 258 -7.95 -5.10 -11.07
C LYS A 258 -6.44 -5.21 -10.93
N PRO A 259 -5.73 -4.09 -10.73
CA PRO A 259 -4.31 -4.12 -10.40
C PRO A 259 -4.08 -4.76 -9.02
N VAL A 260 -2.96 -5.45 -8.90
CA VAL A 260 -2.54 -6.12 -7.67
C VAL A 260 -1.06 -5.85 -7.39
N GLY A 261 -0.65 -6.00 -6.14
CA GLY A 261 0.74 -5.80 -5.76
C GLY A 261 1.09 -6.37 -4.40
N VAL A 262 2.38 -6.42 -4.12
CA VAL A 262 2.93 -6.72 -2.79
C VAL A 262 3.12 -5.41 -2.05
N THR A 263 2.19 -5.13 -1.15
CA THR A 263 2.09 -3.83 -0.48
C THR A 263 2.99 -3.68 0.74
N GLU A 264 3.44 -4.79 1.30
CA GLU A 264 4.49 -4.84 2.32
C GLU A 264 5.26 -6.16 2.19
N THR A 265 6.57 -6.08 2.31
CA THR A 265 7.44 -7.24 2.40
C THR A 265 8.76 -6.86 3.07
N GLY A 266 9.60 -7.85 3.29
CA GLY A 266 10.94 -7.68 3.79
C GLY A 266 11.35 -8.83 4.70
N LEU A 267 12.63 -8.88 4.98
CA LEU A 267 13.22 -9.73 5.99
C LEU A 267 13.85 -8.79 7.01
N GLU A 268 13.34 -8.79 8.21
CA GLU A 268 13.85 -7.90 9.27
C GLU A 268 15.29 -8.26 9.61
N ASN A 269 16.17 -7.28 9.51
CA ASN A 269 17.61 -7.47 9.77
C ASN A 269 18.25 -8.52 8.83
N ASP A 270 19.35 -9.04 9.16
CA ASP A 270 20.08 -10.20 8.60
C ASP A 270 19.73 -10.58 7.14
N HIS A 271 19.70 -9.60 6.25
CA HIS A 271 19.56 -9.87 4.83
C HIS A 271 20.72 -10.73 4.34
N THR A 272 20.39 -11.85 3.72
CA THR A 272 21.40 -12.68 3.10
C THR A 272 21.90 -12.06 1.81
N SER A 273 23.09 -12.45 1.38
CA SER A 273 23.77 -11.85 0.23
C SER A 273 23.02 -11.96 -1.10
N ASP A 274 22.02 -12.83 -1.19
CA ASP A 274 21.22 -13.08 -2.41
C ASP A 274 19.72 -12.81 -2.22
N TYR A 275 19.32 -12.14 -1.14
CA TYR A 275 17.91 -11.97 -0.76
C TYR A 275 17.07 -11.32 -1.87
N TRP A 276 17.51 -10.20 -2.41
CA TRP A 276 16.71 -9.43 -3.36
C TRP A 276 16.54 -10.12 -4.70
N THR A 277 17.60 -10.78 -5.21
CA THR A 277 17.53 -11.48 -6.51
C THR A 277 16.90 -12.86 -6.39
N SER A 278 17.18 -13.61 -5.32
CA SER A 278 16.71 -15.00 -5.17
C SER A 278 15.35 -15.10 -4.50
N ASP A 279 15.15 -14.38 -3.39
CA ASP A 279 13.93 -14.54 -2.58
C ASP A 279 12.81 -13.58 -3.02
N VAL A 280 13.13 -12.48 -3.69
CA VAL A 280 12.15 -11.46 -4.10
C VAL A 280 11.98 -11.43 -5.61
N LEU A 281 13.04 -11.18 -6.38
CA LEU A 281 12.94 -10.96 -7.82
C LEU A 281 12.52 -12.21 -8.60
N ARG A 282 13.14 -13.35 -8.31
CA ARG A 282 12.86 -14.58 -9.05
C ARG A 282 11.38 -14.98 -9.03
N PRO A 283 10.71 -15.00 -7.87
CA PRO A 283 9.25 -15.24 -7.84
C PRO A 283 8.44 -14.20 -8.61
N LEU A 284 8.81 -12.92 -8.50
CA LEU A 284 8.11 -11.82 -9.17
C LEU A 284 8.22 -11.89 -10.69
N LYS A 285 9.33 -12.40 -11.22
CA LYS A 285 9.48 -12.62 -12.67
C LYS A 285 8.52 -13.68 -13.20
N GLN A 286 8.21 -14.68 -12.39
CA GLN A 286 7.26 -15.73 -12.77
C GLN A 286 5.80 -15.27 -12.64
N TYR A 287 5.49 -14.50 -11.61
CA TYR A 287 4.15 -13.99 -11.31
C TYR A 287 4.18 -12.47 -11.12
N PRO A 288 4.17 -11.69 -12.21
CA PRO A 288 4.33 -10.25 -12.14
C PRO A 288 3.13 -9.56 -11.50
N VAL A 289 3.44 -8.59 -10.66
CA VAL A 289 2.48 -7.67 -10.03
C VAL A 289 2.96 -6.23 -10.21
N SER A 290 2.13 -5.24 -9.91
CA SER A 290 2.44 -3.84 -10.16
C SER A 290 3.60 -3.30 -9.34
N MET A 291 3.71 -3.75 -8.08
CA MET A 291 4.71 -3.24 -7.16
C MET A 291 5.13 -4.26 -6.12
N VAL A 292 6.31 -4.07 -5.57
CA VAL A 292 6.81 -4.72 -4.36
C VAL A 292 7.35 -3.65 -3.44
N VAL A 293 6.76 -3.52 -2.25
CA VAL A 293 7.09 -2.45 -1.30
C VAL A 293 7.75 -3.05 -0.07
N ALA A 294 9.01 -2.68 0.16
CA ALA A 294 9.72 -3.06 1.37
C ALA A 294 9.29 -2.17 2.54
N TRP A 295 9.17 -2.77 3.73
CA TRP A 295 8.90 -1.99 4.93
C TRP A 295 10.10 -1.14 5.32
N ARG A 296 9.96 -0.33 6.34
CA ARG A 296 10.88 0.77 6.69
C ARG A 296 12.27 0.35 7.16
N ASN A 297 13.21 1.27 7.06
CA ASN A 297 14.55 1.20 7.65
C ASN A 297 14.64 2.20 8.80
N ASP A 298 14.36 1.77 10.03
CA ASP A 298 14.45 2.65 11.20
C ASP A 298 15.88 2.69 11.80
N ASN A 299 16.45 1.51 11.98
CA ASN A 299 17.80 1.33 12.49
C ASN A 299 18.31 -0.07 12.08
N PRO A 300 19.60 -0.42 12.28
CA PRO A 300 20.11 -1.72 11.85
C PRO A 300 19.43 -2.94 12.46
N ARG A 301 18.69 -2.79 13.55
CA ARG A 301 17.90 -3.87 14.19
C ARG A 301 16.45 -3.90 13.71
N HIS A 302 16.04 -2.91 12.96
CA HIS A 302 14.69 -2.80 12.41
C HIS A 302 14.80 -2.21 11.00
N ALA A 303 15.31 -3.03 10.08
CA ALA A 303 15.55 -2.65 8.69
C ALA A 303 15.05 -3.74 7.76
N TYR A 304 14.13 -3.39 6.88
CA TYR A 304 13.53 -4.31 5.90
C TYR A 304 14.00 -4.06 4.49
N GLY A 305 14.35 -2.81 4.17
CA GLY A 305 14.85 -2.43 2.86
C GLY A 305 16.38 -2.49 2.78
N PRO A 306 16.94 -2.31 1.58
CA PRO A 306 18.39 -2.27 1.40
C PRO A 306 18.97 -0.95 1.91
N TYR A 307 20.22 -0.98 2.31
CA TYR A 307 20.97 0.22 2.71
C TYR A 307 22.47 -0.01 2.57
N PRO A 308 23.30 1.04 2.45
CA PRO A 308 24.74 0.89 2.39
C PRO A 308 25.29 0.20 3.63
N GLY A 309 26.14 -0.81 3.40
CA GLY A 309 26.70 -1.64 4.47
C GLY A 309 25.89 -2.87 4.85
N ASP A 310 24.68 -3.02 4.34
CA ASP A 310 23.91 -4.24 4.47
C ASP A 310 24.55 -5.39 3.67
N ALA A 311 24.48 -6.60 4.20
CA ALA A 311 25.03 -7.80 3.55
C ALA A 311 24.45 -8.02 2.14
N SER A 312 23.22 -7.56 1.89
CA SER A 312 22.53 -7.69 0.59
C SER A 312 22.71 -6.47 -0.33
N ALA A 313 23.54 -5.50 0.04
CA ALA A 313 23.67 -4.25 -0.72
C ALA A 313 24.12 -4.48 -2.17
N ASP A 314 25.12 -5.31 -2.39
CA ASP A 314 25.60 -5.63 -3.75
C ASP A 314 24.55 -6.40 -4.55
N ASP A 315 23.84 -7.31 -3.92
CA ASP A 315 22.73 -8.04 -4.54
C ASP A 315 21.59 -7.10 -4.93
N PHE A 316 21.29 -6.11 -4.10
CA PHE A 316 20.29 -5.10 -4.43
C PHE A 316 20.69 -4.25 -5.65
N LYS A 317 21.98 -3.98 -5.83
CA LYS A 317 22.45 -3.30 -7.03
C LYS A 317 22.21 -4.17 -8.29
N GLN A 318 22.31 -5.49 -8.18
CA GLN A 318 21.92 -6.40 -9.27
C GLN A 318 20.42 -6.40 -9.50
N PHE A 319 19.63 -6.39 -8.43
CA PHE A 319 18.18 -6.22 -8.50
C PHE A 319 17.81 -4.93 -9.24
N TYR A 320 18.46 -3.83 -8.92
CA TYR A 320 18.25 -2.53 -9.56
C TYR A 320 18.58 -2.55 -11.07
N LYS A 321 19.63 -3.23 -11.45
CA LYS A 321 20.07 -3.32 -12.86
C LYS A 321 19.22 -4.23 -13.73
N ASP A 322 18.39 -5.07 -13.13
CA ASP A 322 17.52 -5.96 -13.88
C ASP A 322 16.44 -5.15 -14.61
N ILE A 323 16.27 -5.40 -15.91
CA ILE A 323 15.30 -4.68 -16.73
C ILE A 323 13.85 -4.84 -16.24
N PHE A 324 13.58 -5.89 -15.47
CA PHE A 324 12.26 -6.18 -14.94
C PHE A 324 11.90 -5.28 -13.74
N THR A 325 12.89 -4.74 -13.02
CA THR A 325 12.66 -3.88 -11.86
C THR A 325 12.56 -2.42 -12.29
N LEU A 326 11.53 -1.72 -11.76
CA LEU A 326 11.24 -0.34 -12.14
C LEU A 326 11.42 0.56 -10.91
N PHE A 327 12.31 1.52 -11.07
CA PHE A 327 12.57 2.57 -10.10
C PHE A 327 12.03 3.91 -10.61
N GLU A 328 12.16 4.97 -9.84
CA GLU A 328 11.53 6.26 -10.19
C GLU A 328 11.94 6.73 -11.59
N SER A 329 13.22 6.64 -11.95
CA SER A 329 13.71 7.06 -13.26
C SER A 329 13.26 6.18 -14.43
N ASP A 330 12.76 4.98 -14.15
CA ASP A 330 12.28 4.06 -15.18
C ASP A 330 10.81 4.30 -15.54
N LEU A 331 10.09 5.07 -14.73
CA LEU A 331 8.67 5.28 -14.94
C LEU A 331 8.41 6.19 -16.15
N THR A 332 7.51 5.77 -17.02
CA THR A 332 6.84 6.66 -17.97
C THR A 332 5.80 7.48 -17.19
N ASP A 333 5.15 8.44 -17.84
CA ASP A 333 4.14 9.26 -17.18
C ASP A 333 2.96 8.39 -16.67
N MET A 334 2.97 8.09 -15.38
CA MET A 334 1.93 7.29 -14.72
C MET A 334 0.59 8.01 -14.63
N TYR A 335 0.59 9.32 -14.85
CA TYR A 335 -0.57 10.18 -14.72
C TYR A 335 -1.14 10.62 -16.07
N LYS A 336 -0.68 9.99 -17.13
CA LYS A 336 -1.21 10.11 -18.49
C LYS A 336 -1.95 8.83 -18.88
N MET A 337 -3.20 8.95 -19.30
CA MET A 337 -4.01 7.80 -19.71
C MET A 337 -3.35 7.05 -20.86
N PRO A 338 -3.11 5.74 -20.72
CA PRO A 338 -2.60 4.92 -21.82
C PRO A 338 -3.61 4.84 -22.97
N GLU A 339 -3.10 4.68 -24.18
CA GLU A 339 -3.96 4.48 -25.35
C GLU A 339 -4.75 3.17 -25.25
N GLY A 340 -6.00 3.19 -25.70
CA GLY A 340 -6.85 2.01 -25.76
C GLY A 340 -7.44 1.58 -24.43
N VAL A 341 -7.31 2.40 -23.37
CA VAL A 341 -7.89 2.10 -22.05
C VAL A 341 -9.07 3.03 -21.77
N THR A 342 -10.18 2.44 -21.33
CA THR A 342 -11.36 3.16 -20.85
C THR A 342 -11.60 2.77 -19.39
N ILE A 343 -11.87 3.78 -18.56
CA ILE A 343 -12.24 3.59 -17.15
C ILE A 343 -13.70 3.97 -16.97
N ARG A 344 -14.47 3.06 -16.35
CA ARG A 344 -15.88 3.31 -15.97
C ARG A 344 -15.96 3.75 -14.51
#